data_0acea50607047f6c04fcedc1df3e0e1b
#
_entry.id   0acea50607047f6c04fcedc1df3e0e1b
#
_cell.length_a   1.000
_cell.length_b   1.000
_cell.length_c   1.000
_cell.angle_alpha   90.00
_cell.angle_beta   90.00
_cell.angle_gamma   90.00
#
_symmetry.space_group_name_H-M   'P 1'
#
loop_
_entity.id
_entity.type
_entity.pdbx_description
1 polymer ?
#
loop_
_entity_poly.entity_id
_entity_poly.type
_entity_poly.pdbx_seq_one_letter_code
_entity_poly.pdbx_strand_id
1 'polypeptide(L)'
;GFDASYSWELHHMMNAIARGEKGIEDLLAYLEKDAARHPAEAFRLMFTSNHDENSWAGTEFERMGEAAKLMAVLTFTLPSGQPLIYTGQEMGWNHRFQFFEKDPIPAWEKNEYFDFYKELIAIRHANPALAAGDKGGTFEVVSAEDSVLVFTRTLPENKVTVKVELKAPWSYE
;
A
#
# COMPACT_ATOMS: atom_id res chain seq x y z
N GLY A 1 11.45 9.99 20.57
CA GLY A 1 10.86 8.77 20.00
C GLY A 1 11.19 8.62 18.54
N PHE A 2 10.60 7.62 17.90
CA PHE A 2 10.70 7.45 16.46
C PHE A 2 9.54 8.14 15.76
N ASP A 3 9.79 8.83 14.65
CA ASP A 3 8.77 9.51 13.87
C ASP A 3 8.07 8.56 12.88
N ALA A 4 8.69 7.43 12.58
CA ALA A 4 8.18 6.42 11.66
C ALA A 4 8.35 5.00 12.20
N SER A 5 7.44 4.12 11.79
CA SER A 5 7.51 2.69 12.05
C SER A 5 7.06 1.87 10.85
N TYR A 6 7.49 0.63 10.75
CA TYR A 6 6.98 -0.30 9.75
C TYR A 6 5.52 -0.67 10.01
N SER A 7 4.73 -0.73 8.95
CA SER A 7 3.31 -1.06 8.98
C SER A 7 3.06 -2.58 8.88
N TRP A 8 3.66 -3.36 9.78
CA TRP A 8 3.55 -4.83 9.76
C TRP A 8 2.10 -5.32 9.88
N GLU A 9 1.31 -4.69 10.77
CA GLU A 9 -0.08 -5.08 10.96
C GLU A 9 -0.91 -4.86 9.69
N LEU A 10 -0.72 -3.70 8.99
CA LEU A 10 -1.35 -3.46 7.70
C LEU A 10 -0.86 -4.45 6.64
N HIS A 11 0.43 -4.73 6.59
CA HIS A 11 1.00 -5.68 5.64
C HIS A 11 0.35 -7.06 5.77
N HIS A 12 0.24 -7.59 6.99
CA HIS A 12 -0.45 -8.85 7.23
C HIS A 12 -1.94 -8.78 6.90
N MET A 13 -2.60 -7.65 7.18
CA MET A 13 -3.98 -7.37 6.81
C MET A 13 -4.18 -7.45 5.30
N MET A 14 -3.33 -6.77 4.51
CA MET A 14 -3.40 -6.80 3.05
C MET A 14 -3.20 -8.20 2.48
N ASN A 15 -2.25 -8.98 3.01
CA ASN A 15 -2.08 -10.38 2.63
C ASN A 15 -3.34 -11.22 2.94
N ALA A 16 -3.97 -11.03 4.10
CA ALA A 16 -5.19 -11.73 4.48
C ALA A 16 -6.39 -11.36 3.60
N ILE A 17 -6.52 -10.07 3.25
CA ILE A 17 -7.55 -9.61 2.30
C ILE A 17 -7.32 -10.25 0.91
N ALA A 18 -6.09 -10.28 0.42
CA ALA A 18 -5.75 -10.89 -0.86
C ALA A 18 -6.10 -12.40 -0.92
N ARG A 19 -6.03 -13.08 0.22
CA ARG A 19 -6.45 -14.50 0.35
C ARG A 19 -7.95 -14.69 0.62
N GLY A 20 -8.72 -13.60 0.76
CA GLY A 20 -10.15 -13.68 1.08
C GLY A 20 -10.47 -14.05 2.53
N GLU A 21 -9.50 -13.95 3.44
CA GLU A 21 -9.64 -14.24 4.87
C GLU A 21 -10.17 -13.03 5.66
N LYS A 22 -9.98 -11.83 5.14
CA LYS A 22 -10.41 -10.56 5.72
C LYS A 22 -11.00 -9.64 4.65
N GLY A 23 -11.71 -8.59 5.08
CA GLY A 23 -12.40 -7.67 4.20
C GLY A 23 -12.30 -6.21 4.62
N ILE A 24 -13.21 -5.40 4.10
CA ILE A 24 -13.26 -3.93 4.34
C ILE A 24 -13.37 -3.62 5.84
N GLU A 25 -14.24 -4.31 6.56
CA GLU A 25 -14.47 -4.05 7.99
C GLU A 25 -13.19 -4.24 8.82
N ASP A 26 -12.42 -5.27 8.50
CA ASP A 26 -11.13 -5.52 9.16
C ASP A 26 -10.12 -4.41 8.86
N LEU A 27 -10.07 -3.95 7.61
CA LEU A 27 -9.20 -2.84 7.21
C LEU A 27 -9.58 -1.54 7.92
N LEU A 28 -10.87 -1.20 7.98
CA LEU A 28 -11.35 0.01 8.65
C LEU A 28 -11.10 -0.04 10.16
N ALA A 29 -11.34 -1.17 10.80
CA ALA A 29 -11.04 -1.38 12.21
C ALA A 29 -9.54 -1.24 12.52
N TYR A 30 -8.68 -1.72 11.61
CA TYR A 30 -7.24 -1.50 11.71
C TYR A 30 -6.89 -0.01 11.63
N LEU A 31 -7.43 0.73 10.67
CA LEU A 31 -7.13 2.15 10.49
C LEU A 31 -7.55 2.99 11.71
N GLU A 32 -8.72 2.71 12.29
CA GLU A 32 -9.18 3.36 13.51
C GLU A 32 -8.25 3.08 14.69
N LYS A 33 -7.89 1.82 14.90
CA LYS A 33 -6.96 1.39 15.94
C LYS A 33 -5.58 2.01 15.78
N ASP A 34 -5.05 2.08 14.56
CA ASP A 34 -3.75 2.66 14.26
C ASP A 34 -3.74 4.17 14.53
N ALA A 35 -4.79 4.89 14.10
CA ALA A 35 -4.95 6.31 14.36
C ALA A 35 -5.03 6.64 15.87
N ALA A 36 -5.71 5.80 16.66
CA ALA A 36 -5.82 5.97 18.12
C ALA A 36 -4.50 5.67 18.87
N ARG A 37 -3.64 4.83 18.29
CA ARG A 37 -2.40 4.37 18.93
C ARG A 37 -1.22 5.33 18.79
N HIS A 38 -1.20 6.13 17.75
CA HIS A 38 -0.04 6.92 17.35
C HIS A 38 -0.34 8.41 17.31
N PRO A 39 0.65 9.27 17.62
CA PRO A 39 0.49 10.71 17.45
C PRO A 39 0.28 11.07 15.97
N ALA A 40 -0.42 12.18 15.73
CA ALA A 40 -0.85 12.59 14.39
C ALA A 40 0.32 12.80 13.41
N GLU A 41 1.45 13.29 13.91
CA GLU A 41 2.66 13.54 13.13
C GLU A 41 3.43 12.25 12.75
N ALA A 42 3.20 11.14 13.47
CA ALA A 42 3.87 9.88 13.20
C ALA A 42 3.29 9.21 11.94
N PHE A 43 4.15 8.56 11.16
CA PHE A 43 3.74 7.88 9.96
C PHE A 43 4.23 6.43 9.90
N ARG A 44 3.59 5.64 9.00
CA ARG A 44 3.91 4.23 8.79
C ARG A 44 4.60 4.06 7.46
N LEU A 45 5.68 3.32 7.45
CA LEU A 45 6.25 2.81 6.21
C LEU A 45 5.38 1.65 5.73
N MET A 46 4.58 1.91 4.70
CA MET A 46 3.64 0.95 4.12
C MET A 46 4.25 0.24 2.92
N PHE A 47 4.07 -1.07 2.83
CA PHE A 47 4.72 -1.89 1.82
C PHE A 47 3.91 -3.13 1.45
N THR A 48 4.04 -3.58 0.22
CA THR A 48 3.58 -4.89 -0.24
C THR A 48 4.70 -5.92 -0.23
N SER A 49 5.95 -5.46 -0.25
CA SER A 49 7.15 -6.27 -0.06
C SER A 49 8.26 -5.46 0.58
N ASN A 50 9.21 -6.15 1.20
CA ASN A 50 10.48 -5.62 1.70
C ASN A 50 11.54 -6.73 1.70
N HIS A 51 12.75 -6.44 2.19
CA HIS A 51 13.85 -7.39 2.20
C HIS A 51 13.57 -8.66 3.03
N ASP A 52 12.80 -8.55 4.11
CA ASP A 52 12.41 -9.71 4.93
C ASP A 52 11.32 -10.52 4.24
N GLU A 53 10.19 -9.89 3.90
CA GLU A 53 9.05 -10.59 3.31
C GLU A 53 9.39 -11.23 1.97
N ASN A 54 10.11 -10.52 1.09
CA ASN A 54 10.50 -11.07 -0.20
C ASN A 54 11.31 -12.36 -0.06
N SER A 55 12.31 -12.36 0.81
CA SER A 55 13.22 -13.49 0.97
C SER A 55 12.60 -14.66 1.76
N TRP A 56 11.85 -14.36 2.82
CA TRP A 56 11.38 -15.37 3.78
C TRP A 56 9.94 -15.83 3.55
N ALA A 57 9.05 -14.93 3.15
CA ALA A 57 7.62 -15.22 2.99
C ALA A 57 7.18 -15.34 1.52
N GLY A 58 7.99 -14.87 0.58
CA GLY A 58 7.70 -14.87 -0.84
C GLY A 58 7.49 -13.48 -1.43
N THR A 59 7.47 -13.44 -2.76
CA THR A 59 7.20 -12.20 -3.48
C THR A 59 5.76 -11.73 -3.25
N GLU A 60 5.47 -10.47 -3.56
CA GLU A 60 4.09 -9.95 -3.53
C GLU A 60 3.15 -10.73 -4.45
N PHE A 61 3.65 -11.26 -5.56
CA PHE A 61 2.86 -12.08 -6.48
C PHE A 61 2.49 -13.44 -5.89
N GLU A 62 3.42 -14.08 -5.16
CA GLU A 62 3.17 -15.34 -4.48
C GLU A 62 2.19 -15.18 -3.32
N ARG A 63 2.25 -14.04 -2.60
CA ARG A 63 1.42 -13.79 -1.41
C ARG A 63 0.06 -13.18 -1.72
N MET A 64 -0.01 -12.30 -2.73
CA MET A 64 -1.19 -11.49 -3.03
C MET A 64 -1.80 -11.78 -4.40
N GLY A 65 -1.08 -12.47 -5.30
CA GLY A 65 -1.57 -12.79 -6.64
C GLY A 65 -2.00 -11.54 -7.42
N GLU A 66 -3.18 -11.61 -8.01
CA GLU A 66 -3.76 -10.50 -8.80
C GLU A 66 -4.08 -9.25 -7.97
N ALA A 67 -4.19 -9.37 -6.65
CA ALA A 67 -4.41 -8.24 -5.76
C ALA A 67 -3.17 -7.37 -5.55
N ALA A 68 -1.98 -7.78 -5.98
CA ALA A 68 -0.72 -7.10 -5.68
C ALA A 68 -0.71 -5.62 -6.09
N LYS A 69 -1.21 -5.29 -7.29
CA LYS A 69 -1.29 -3.89 -7.76
C LYS A 69 -2.27 -3.06 -6.90
N LEU A 70 -3.43 -3.62 -6.55
CA LEU A 70 -4.40 -2.94 -5.69
C LEU A 70 -3.84 -2.70 -4.29
N MET A 71 -3.14 -3.68 -3.72
CA MET A 71 -2.49 -3.51 -2.41
C MET A 71 -1.39 -2.44 -2.45
N ALA A 72 -0.65 -2.35 -3.57
CA ALA A 72 0.28 -1.24 -3.78
C ALA A 72 -0.44 0.12 -3.80
N VAL A 73 -1.58 0.25 -4.49
CA VAL A 73 -2.40 1.48 -4.48
C VAL A 73 -2.79 1.87 -3.06
N LEU A 74 -3.19 0.92 -2.21
CA LEU A 74 -3.49 1.19 -0.80
C LEU A 74 -2.30 1.76 -0.04
N THR A 75 -1.09 1.29 -0.28
CA THR A 75 0.11 1.84 0.37
C THR A 75 0.40 3.30 0.00
N PHE A 76 -0.06 3.75 -1.17
CA PHE A 76 0.10 5.12 -1.65
C PHE A 76 -1.02 6.06 -1.20
N THR A 77 -2.19 5.54 -0.82
CA THR A 77 -3.42 6.31 -0.63
C THR A 77 -3.98 6.31 0.79
N LEU A 78 -3.71 5.26 1.57
CA LEU A 78 -4.17 5.17 2.96
C LEU A 78 -3.56 6.27 3.85
N PRO A 79 -4.27 6.67 4.94
CA PRO A 79 -3.81 7.73 5.82
C PRO A 79 -2.53 7.37 6.58
N SER A 80 -1.77 8.40 6.94
CA SER A 80 -0.54 8.30 7.75
C SER A 80 0.54 7.39 7.16
N GLY A 81 0.48 7.10 5.85
CA GLY A 81 1.38 6.17 5.17
C GLY A 81 2.45 6.85 4.33
N GLN A 82 3.66 6.29 4.38
CA GLN A 82 4.73 6.53 3.43
C GLN A 82 4.97 5.22 2.68
N PRO A 83 4.72 5.16 1.36
CA PRO A 83 4.91 3.92 0.61
C PRO A 83 6.38 3.58 0.44
N LEU A 84 6.69 2.30 0.51
CA LEU A 84 7.98 1.71 0.16
C LEU A 84 7.79 0.86 -1.10
N ILE A 85 8.63 1.09 -2.10
CA ILE A 85 8.79 0.21 -3.25
C ILE A 85 10.09 -0.56 -3.04
N TYR A 86 9.99 -1.87 -2.88
CA TYR A 86 11.15 -2.73 -2.71
C TYR A 86 11.80 -3.05 -4.06
N THR A 87 13.09 -3.33 -4.02
CA THR A 87 13.94 -3.64 -5.18
C THR A 87 13.26 -4.61 -6.16
N GLY A 88 13.10 -4.18 -7.41
CA GLY A 88 12.54 -4.99 -8.49
C GLY A 88 11.01 -4.91 -8.63
N GLN A 89 10.28 -4.38 -7.65
CA GLN A 89 8.82 -4.21 -7.78
C GLN A 89 8.45 -3.32 -8.97
N GLU A 90 9.25 -2.28 -9.24
CA GLU A 90 9.05 -1.34 -10.35
C GLU A 90 9.19 -1.98 -11.74
N MET A 91 9.62 -3.21 -11.81
CA MET A 91 9.66 -3.99 -13.06
C MET A 91 8.90 -5.32 -12.94
N GLY A 92 8.17 -5.54 -11.86
CA GLY A 92 7.42 -6.77 -11.62
C GLY A 92 8.32 -8.00 -11.47
N TRP A 93 9.50 -7.84 -10.86
CA TRP A 93 10.48 -8.91 -10.71
C TRP A 93 10.00 -9.96 -9.71
N ASN A 94 9.43 -11.04 -10.20
CA ASN A 94 8.92 -12.14 -9.37
C ASN A 94 10.03 -13.10 -8.97
N HIS A 95 10.90 -12.66 -8.07
CA HIS A 95 12.04 -13.42 -7.60
C HIS A 95 12.27 -13.20 -6.11
N ARG A 96 12.48 -14.28 -5.36
CA ARG A 96 12.90 -14.21 -3.95
C ARG A 96 14.39 -14.02 -3.87
N PHE A 97 14.83 -12.85 -3.43
CA PHE A 97 16.24 -12.57 -3.23
C PHE A 97 16.84 -13.44 -2.12
N GLN A 98 18.06 -13.87 -2.33
CA GLN A 98 18.84 -14.54 -1.28
C GLN A 98 19.25 -13.51 -0.22
N PHE A 99 18.82 -13.73 1.01
CA PHE A 99 18.91 -12.69 2.06
C PHE A 99 20.35 -12.31 2.42
N PHE A 100 21.27 -13.27 2.48
CA PHE A 100 22.65 -13.06 2.90
C PHE A 100 23.67 -13.09 1.75
N GLU A 101 23.23 -13.28 0.52
CA GLU A 101 24.09 -13.46 -0.63
C GLU A 101 23.93 -12.32 -1.63
N LYS A 102 24.91 -12.16 -2.51
CA LYS A 102 24.78 -11.27 -3.65
C LYS A 102 23.83 -11.90 -4.67
N ASP A 103 22.68 -11.29 -4.85
CA ASP A 103 21.64 -11.75 -5.77
C ASP A 103 21.16 -10.58 -6.65
N PRO A 104 21.89 -10.24 -7.72
CA PRO A 104 21.59 -9.08 -8.53
C PRO A 104 20.43 -9.34 -9.49
N ILE A 105 19.65 -8.29 -9.78
CA ILE A 105 18.75 -8.29 -10.93
C ILE A 105 19.59 -8.30 -12.21
N PRO A 106 19.42 -9.30 -13.11
CA PRO A 106 20.27 -9.45 -14.27
C PRO A 106 20.10 -8.36 -15.33
N ALA A 107 18.89 -7.81 -15.44
CA ALA A 107 18.58 -6.72 -16.36
C ALA A 107 17.41 -5.89 -15.81
N TRP A 108 17.48 -4.57 -15.98
CA TRP A 108 16.41 -3.65 -15.61
C TRP A 108 15.61 -3.29 -16.85
N GLU A 109 14.32 -3.57 -16.86
CA GLU A 109 13.43 -3.34 -17.99
C GLU A 109 12.27 -2.44 -17.59
N LYS A 110 11.93 -1.53 -18.49
CA LYS A 110 10.70 -0.74 -18.39
C LYS A 110 9.55 -1.53 -18.97
N ASN A 111 8.54 -1.77 -18.18
CA ASN A 111 7.33 -2.50 -18.57
C ASN A 111 6.09 -1.89 -17.90
N GLU A 112 4.97 -2.59 -17.92
CA GLU A 112 3.70 -2.13 -17.32
C GLU A 112 3.82 -1.81 -15.82
N TYR A 113 4.69 -2.49 -15.06
CA TYR A 113 4.90 -2.20 -13.63
C TYR A 113 5.66 -0.92 -13.42
N PHE A 114 6.63 -0.62 -14.30
CA PHE A 114 7.33 0.65 -14.28
C PHE A 114 6.37 1.82 -14.50
N ASP A 115 5.48 1.71 -15.49
CA ASP A 115 4.48 2.74 -15.79
C ASP A 115 3.47 2.86 -14.64
N PHE A 116 3.02 1.76 -14.07
CA PHE A 116 2.14 1.72 -12.90
C PHE A 116 2.73 2.45 -11.69
N TYR A 117 3.95 2.13 -11.27
CA TYR A 117 4.56 2.80 -10.12
C TYR A 117 4.93 4.25 -10.41
N LYS A 118 5.35 4.56 -11.64
CA LYS A 118 5.58 5.94 -12.08
C LYS A 118 4.31 6.78 -11.96
N GLU A 119 3.16 6.24 -12.35
CA GLU A 119 1.87 6.91 -12.23
C GLU A 119 1.47 7.12 -10.76
N LEU A 120 1.56 6.09 -9.92
CA LEU A 120 1.29 6.21 -8.49
C LEU A 120 2.15 7.28 -7.80
N ILE A 121 3.43 7.31 -8.11
CA ILE A 121 4.36 8.32 -7.60
C ILE A 121 3.94 9.72 -8.07
N ALA A 122 3.59 9.88 -9.34
CA ALA A 122 3.15 11.15 -9.91
C ALA A 122 1.85 11.63 -9.26
N ILE A 123 0.85 10.75 -9.08
CA ILE A 123 -0.40 11.05 -8.38
C ILE A 123 -0.12 11.52 -6.96
N ARG A 124 0.73 10.79 -6.23
CA ARG A 124 1.06 11.14 -4.84
C ARG A 124 1.77 12.50 -4.74
N HIS A 125 2.72 12.80 -5.63
CA HIS A 125 3.42 14.09 -5.64
C HIS A 125 2.52 15.25 -6.03
N ALA A 126 1.56 15.03 -6.93
CA ALA A 126 0.61 16.05 -7.37
C ALA A 126 -0.49 16.34 -6.34
N ASN A 127 -0.69 15.46 -5.36
CA ASN A 127 -1.79 15.55 -4.40
C ASN A 127 -1.29 15.62 -2.95
N PRO A 128 -1.11 16.82 -2.38
CA PRO A 128 -0.72 16.99 -0.98
C PRO A 128 -1.61 16.25 0.01
N ALA A 129 -2.89 16.03 -0.31
CA ALA A 129 -3.80 15.24 0.52
C ALA A 129 -3.29 13.81 0.79
N LEU A 130 -2.43 13.26 -0.07
CA LEU A 130 -1.83 11.93 0.10
C LEU A 130 -0.55 11.95 0.93
N ALA A 131 -0.12 13.09 1.46
CA ALA A 131 1.08 13.17 2.30
C ALA A 131 0.96 12.31 3.57
N ALA A 132 2.12 11.94 4.12
CA ALA A 132 2.22 11.16 5.34
C ALA A 132 2.03 12.02 6.60
N GLY A 133 1.66 11.37 7.71
CA GLY A 133 1.50 12.00 9.01
C GLY A 133 0.41 13.09 9.01
N ASP A 134 0.64 14.13 9.79
CA ASP A 134 -0.27 15.27 9.98
C ASP A 134 -0.36 16.23 8.78
N LYS A 135 0.52 16.07 7.81
CA LYS A 135 0.52 16.87 6.57
C LYS A 135 -0.46 16.37 5.53
N GLY A 136 -0.94 15.15 5.66
CA GLY A 136 -1.93 14.56 4.75
C GLY A 136 -3.35 15.04 5.03
N GLY A 137 -4.23 14.82 4.05
CA GLY A 137 -5.65 15.13 4.18
C GLY A 137 -6.38 14.20 5.15
N THR A 138 -7.52 14.67 5.66
CA THR A 138 -8.43 13.84 6.46
C THR A 138 -8.90 12.63 5.66
N PHE A 139 -9.02 11.51 6.35
CA PHE A 139 -9.54 10.26 5.78
C PHE A 139 -11.02 10.12 6.14
N GLU A 140 -11.86 9.95 5.12
CA GLU A 140 -13.30 9.74 5.31
C GLU A 140 -13.80 8.62 4.40
N VAL A 141 -14.54 7.67 4.97
CA VAL A 141 -15.22 6.62 4.21
C VAL A 141 -16.50 7.20 3.61
N VAL A 142 -16.62 7.14 2.28
CA VAL A 142 -17.80 7.56 1.54
C VAL A 142 -18.81 6.43 1.45
N SER A 143 -18.34 5.22 1.14
CA SER A 143 -19.13 3.99 1.14
C SER A 143 -18.25 2.77 1.35
N ALA A 144 -18.83 1.71 1.92
CA ALA A 144 -18.19 0.43 2.18
C ALA A 144 -19.25 -0.68 2.03
N GLU A 145 -19.51 -1.08 0.80
CA GLU A 145 -20.57 -2.04 0.45
C GLU A 145 -20.07 -3.06 -0.58
N ASP A 146 -20.50 -4.31 -0.45
CA ASP A 146 -20.22 -5.38 -1.41
C ASP A 146 -18.74 -5.54 -1.82
N SER A 147 -17.82 -5.39 -0.88
CA SER A 147 -16.37 -5.41 -1.08
C SER A 147 -15.80 -4.18 -1.80
N VAL A 148 -16.61 -3.18 -2.12
CA VAL A 148 -16.18 -1.91 -2.68
C VAL A 148 -16.03 -0.88 -1.56
N LEU A 149 -14.82 -0.37 -1.39
CA LEU A 149 -14.52 0.72 -0.48
C LEU A 149 -14.26 1.99 -1.27
N VAL A 150 -15.01 3.04 -0.96
CA VAL A 150 -14.77 4.39 -1.46
C VAL A 150 -14.40 5.28 -0.29
N PHE A 151 -13.26 5.93 -0.37
CA PHE A 151 -12.81 6.88 0.65
C PHE A 151 -12.20 8.12 0.03
N THR A 152 -12.10 9.19 0.83
CA THR A 152 -11.46 10.43 0.42
C THR A 152 -10.30 10.79 1.34
N ARG A 153 -9.33 11.48 0.77
CA ARG A 153 -8.27 12.20 1.47
C ARG A 153 -8.44 13.68 1.13
N THR A 154 -8.71 14.52 2.14
CA THR A 154 -9.14 15.91 1.89
C THR A 154 -8.31 16.91 2.68
N LEU A 155 -7.72 17.87 1.97
CA LEU A 155 -7.20 19.13 2.46
C LEU A 155 -8.08 20.28 1.92
N PRO A 156 -7.99 21.53 2.43
CA PRO A 156 -8.82 22.64 1.97
C PRO A 156 -8.83 22.86 0.45
N GLU A 157 -7.68 22.65 -0.21
CA GLU A 157 -7.53 22.91 -1.65
C GLU A 157 -7.18 21.64 -2.48
N ASN A 158 -7.22 20.45 -1.85
CA ASN A 158 -6.91 19.21 -2.55
C ASN A 158 -7.72 18.05 -2.00
N LYS A 159 -8.46 17.40 -2.87
CA LYS A 159 -9.24 16.21 -2.53
C LYS A 159 -8.95 15.09 -3.51
N VAL A 160 -8.63 13.94 -2.96
CA VAL A 160 -8.47 12.68 -3.72
C VAL A 160 -9.57 11.73 -3.28
N THR A 161 -10.26 11.15 -4.24
CA THR A 161 -11.23 10.06 -4.02
C THR A 161 -10.60 8.78 -4.53
N VAL A 162 -10.64 7.73 -3.72
CA VAL A 162 -10.12 6.41 -4.05
C VAL A 162 -11.25 5.41 -3.95
N LYS A 163 -11.42 4.61 -4.99
CA LYS A 163 -12.36 3.49 -5.01
C LYS A 163 -11.56 2.22 -5.25
N VAL A 164 -11.75 1.23 -4.40
CA VAL A 164 -11.09 -0.08 -4.49
C VAL A 164 -12.11 -1.20 -4.31
N GLU A 165 -12.00 -2.24 -5.11
CA GLU A 165 -12.76 -3.46 -4.93
C GLU A 165 -11.84 -4.54 -4.30
N LEU A 166 -12.07 -4.81 -3.01
CA LEU A 166 -11.25 -5.72 -2.19
C LEU A 166 -11.67 -7.19 -2.34
N LYS A 167 -11.97 -7.58 -3.57
CA LYS A 167 -12.39 -8.92 -4.00
C LYS A 167 -12.10 -9.06 -5.49
N ALA A 168 -11.88 -10.29 -5.95
CA ALA A 168 -11.74 -10.56 -7.39
C ALA A 168 -13.04 -10.27 -8.18
N PRO A 169 -12.97 -9.64 -9.36
CA PRO A 169 -11.78 -9.06 -9.97
C PRO A 169 -11.33 -7.78 -9.25
N TRP A 170 -10.08 -7.75 -8.85
CA TRP A 170 -9.48 -6.63 -8.11
C TRP A 170 -9.44 -5.36 -8.98
N SER A 171 -10.02 -4.26 -8.51
CA SER A 171 -10.02 -3.00 -9.25
C SER A 171 -9.77 -1.79 -8.36
N TYR A 172 -9.28 -0.71 -8.98
CA TYR A 172 -9.02 0.58 -8.31
C TYR A 172 -9.23 1.74 -9.28
N GLU A 173 -9.73 2.86 -8.75
CA GLU A 173 -9.95 4.14 -9.42
C GLU A 173 -9.53 5.30 -8.52
#